data_fb6a529d2551eedfb905e414ac5e83d4
#
_entry.id   fb6a529d2551eedfb905e414ac5e83d4
#
_cell.length_a   1.000
_cell.length_b   1.000
_cell.length_c   1.000
_cell.angle_alpha   90.00
_cell.angle_beta   90.00
_cell.angle_gamma   90.00
#
_symmetry.space_group_name_H-M   'P 1'
#
loop_
_entity.id
_entity.type
_entity.pdbx_description
1 polymer ?
#
loop_
_entity_poly.entity_id
_entity_poly.type
_entity_poly.pdbx_seq_one_letter_code
_entity_poly.pdbx_strand_id
1 'polypeptide(L)'
;MLYRSSGAGKSTLLRMVNALETPTEGKVFVKGVDLTSLKESKLREIRKDIGMIFQEFNLLETKTVFDNIAIPLMLRHDNKQKIKARVEELLKFVGLEDKAKALPGELSGGQKQRVGIARALATEPEILLCDEATSALDPDTTESILNLLARVN
;
A
#
# COMPACT_ATOMS: atom_id res chain seq x y z
N MET A 1 8.79 -1.52 -17.20
CA MET A 1 7.97 -0.32 -17.01
C MET A 1 6.88 -0.29 -18.08
N LEU A 2 5.61 -0.53 -17.72
CA LEU A 2 4.49 -0.54 -18.67
C LEU A 2 3.89 0.88 -18.72
N TYR A 3 4.27 1.66 -19.73
CA TYR A 3 3.62 2.94 -20.03
C TYR A 3 2.47 2.69 -21.03
N ARG A 4 1.23 2.85 -20.57
CA ARG A 4 0.05 3.00 -21.44
C ARG A 4 -0.90 4.03 -20.85
N SER A 5 -1.71 4.65 -21.72
CA SER A 5 -2.76 5.60 -21.33
C SER A 5 -3.68 5.06 -20.23
N SER A 6 -4.20 5.92 -19.38
CA SER A 6 -5.18 5.62 -18.35
C SER A 6 -6.33 4.75 -18.89
N GLY A 7 -6.78 3.74 -18.13
CA GLY A 7 -7.87 2.85 -18.52
C GLY A 7 -7.46 1.59 -19.30
N ALA A 8 -6.17 1.35 -19.54
CA ALA A 8 -5.71 0.21 -20.35
C ALA A 8 -5.51 -1.11 -19.57
N GLY A 9 -6.25 -1.36 -18.47
CA GLY A 9 -6.17 -2.61 -17.70
C GLY A 9 -4.98 -2.71 -16.74
N LYS A 10 -4.22 -1.63 -16.50
CA LYS A 10 -3.08 -1.62 -15.56
C LYS A 10 -3.51 -1.97 -14.14
N SER A 11 -4.55 -1.30 -13.63
CA SER A 11 -5.08 -1.54 -12.29
C SER A 11 -5.61 -2.97 -12.14
N THR A 12 -6.29 -3.51 -13.16
CA THR A 12 -6.74 -4.89 -13.20
C THR A 12 -5.55 -5.85 -13.11
N LEU A 13 -4.48 -5.61 -13.87
CA LEU A 13 -3.27 -6.42 -13.82
C LEU A 13 -2.63 -6.39 -12.42
N LEU A 14 -2.50 -5.21 -11.80
CA LEU A 14 -1.96 -5.08 -10.45
C LEU A 14 -2.82 -5.81 -9.42
N ARG A 15 -4.15 -5.76 -9.56
CA ARG A 15 -5.08 -6.48 -8.68
C ARG A 15 -4.98 -8.01 -8.86
N MET A 16 -4.68 -8.51 -10.07
CA MET A 16 -4.40 -9.93 -10.29
C MET A 16 -3.10 -10.35 -9.61
N VAL A 17 -2.03 -9.53 -9.68
CA VAL A 17 -0.75 -9.83 -9.01
C VAL A 17 -0.91 -9.85 -7.49
N ASN A 18 -1.79 -9.01 -6.93
CA ASN A 18 -2.12 -9.03 -5.50
C ASN A 18 -3.25 -10.05 -5.16
N ALA A 19 -3.65 -10.87 -6.13
CA ALA A 19 -4.74 -11.84 -5.99
C ALA A 19 -6.08 -11.25 -5.47
N LEU A 20 -6.33 -9.96 -5.74
CA LEU A 20 -7.62 -9.31 -5.48
C LEU A 20 -8.62 -9.59 -6.59
N GLU A 21 -8.14 -9.91 -7.79
CA GLU A 21 -8.93 -10.34 -8.94
C GLU A 21 -8.34 -11.62 -9.52
N THR A 22 -9.20 -12.49 -10.07
CA THR A 22 -8.79 -13.71 -10.75
C THR A 22 -8.88 -13.49 -12.26
N PRO A 23 -7.85 -13.87 -13.06
CA PRO A 23 -7.93 -13.77 -14.50
C PRO A 23 -9.04 -14.68 -15.07
N THR A 24 -9.70 -14.23 -16.13
CA THR A 24 -10.70 -15.04 -16.85
C THR A 24 -10.06 -16.26 -17.50
N GLU A 25 -8.83 -16.09 -18.02
CA GLU A 25 -8.01 -17.14 -18.62
C GLU A 25 -6.53 -16.92 -18.28
N GLY A 26 -5.76 -18.00 -18.35
CA GLY A 26 -4.33 -17.97 -18.05
C GLY A 26 -4.00 -18.14 -16.56
N LYS A 27 -2.76 -17.83 -16.21
CA LYS A 27 -2.21 -18.02 -14.86
C LYS A 27 -1.42 -16.79 -14.41
N VAL A 28 -1.42 -16.55 -13.11
CA VAL A 28 -0.64 -15.49 -12.47
C VAL A 28 0.40 -16.13 -11.55
N PHE A 29 1.66 -15.90 -11.85
CA PHE A 29 2.77 -16.38 -11.03
C PHE A 29 3.39 -15.22 -10.24
N VAL A 30 3.52 -15.41 -8.93
CA VAL A 30 4.26 -14.50 -8.05
C VAL A 30 5.30 -15.33 -7.31
N LYS A 31 6.59 -14.97 -7.44
CA LYS A 31 7.71 -15.75 -6.88
C LYS A 31 7.69 -17.23 -7.27
N GLY A 32 7.28 -17.54 -8.49
CA GLY A 32 7.17 -18.93 -8.99
C GLY A 32 5.93 -19.69 -8.49
N VAL A 33 5.07 -19.07 -7.70
CA VAL A 33 3.84 -19.67 -7.19
C VAL A 33 2.66 -19.26 -8.06
N ASP A 34 1.90 -20.24 -8.59
CA ASP A 34 0.67 -20.02 -9.34
C ASP A 34 -0.47 -19.61 -8.40
N LEU A 35 -0.81 -18.32 -8.38
CA LEU A 35 -1.85 -17.78 -7.51
C LEU A 35 -3.25 -18.29 -7.89
N THR A 36 -3.49 -18.61 -9.17
CA THR A 36 -4.81 -19.01 -9.68
C THR A 36 -5.24 -20.38 -9.16
N SER A 37 -4.31 -21.19 -8.70
CA SER A 37 -4.55 -22.54 -8.15
C SER A 37 -4.72 -22.57 -6.63
N LEU A 38 -4.51 -21.43 -5.94
CA LEU A 38 -4.46 -21.39 -4.48
C LEU A 38 -5.84 -21.13 -3.86
N LYS A 39 -6.03 -21.71 -2.67
CA LYS A 39 -7.17 -21.39 -1.81
C LYS A 39 -6.97 -20.04 -1.14
N GLU A 40 -8.07 -19.34 -0.78
CA GLU A 40 -8.06 -18.02 -0.17
C GLU A 40 -7.15 -17.91 1.08
N SER A 41 -7.07 -18.96 1.90
CA SER A 41 -6.18 -18.98 3.06
C SER A 41 -4.71 -18.82 2.69
N LYS A 42 -4.28 -19.43 1.57
CA LYS A 42 -2.90 -19.31 1.06
C LYS A 42 -2.68 -17.98 0.37
N LEU A 43 -3.67 -17.47 -0.36
CA LEU A 43 -3.61 -16.13 -0.96
C LEU A 43 -3.45 -15.04 0.10
N ARG A 44 -4.13 -15.16 1.27
CA ARG A 44 -3.94 -14.25 2.40
C ARG A 44 -2.51 -14.23 2.94
N GLU A 45 -1.84 -15.37 2.99
CA GLU A 45 -0.44 -15.42 3.41
C GLU A 45 0.47 -14.69 2.41
N ILE A 46 0.28 -14.94 1.11
CA ILE A 46 1.07 -14.28 0.05
C ILE A 46 0.84 -12.76 0.05
N ARG A 47 -0.40 -12.29 0.27
CA ARG A 47 -0.71 -10.87 0.35
C ARG A 47 0.02 -10.14 1.48
N LYS A 48 0.49 -10.83 2.52
CA LYS A 48 1.28 -10.21 3.60
C LYS A 48 2.64 -9.72 3.12
N ASP A 49 3.18 -10.35 2.05
CA ASP A 49 4.47 -10.02 1.46
C ASP A 49 4.34 -9.04 0.28
N ILE A 50 3.11 -8.61 -0.03
CA ILE A 50 2.82 -7.68 -1.12
C ILE A 50 2.21 -6.41 -0.53
N GLY A 51 2.94 -5.30 -0.60
CA GLY A 51 2.43 -3.96 -0.32
C GLY A 51 1.70 -3.41 -1.56
N MET A 52 0.59 -2.73 -1.37
CA MET A 52 -0.13 -2.08 -2.45
C MET A 52 -0.44 -0.62 -2.12
N ILE A 53 -0.03 0.27 -3.00
CA ILE A 53 -0.37 1.69 -2.98
C ILE A 53 -1.46 1.90 -4.02
N PHE A 54 -2.63 2.34 -3.57
CA PHE A 54 -3.81 2.53 -4.42
C PHE A 54 -3.88 3.95 -4.98
N GLN A 55 -4.51 4.12 -6.11
CA GLN A 55 -4.83 5.41 -6.70
C GLN A 55 -5.77 6.22 -5.79
N GLU A 56 -6.83 5.60 -5.30
CA GLU A 56 -7.65 6.13 -4.21
C GLU A 56 -7.03 5.66 -2.91
N PHE A 57 -6.72 6.54 -1.99
CA PHE A 57 -5.93 6.28 -0.77
C PHE A 57 -6.43 5.08 0.05
N ASN A 58 -7.72 4.74 -0.05
CA ASN A 58 -8.38 3.62 0.65
C ASN A 58 -8.08 3.60 2.15
N LEU A 59 -8.07 4.78 2.78
CA LEU A 59 -7.93 4.91 4.22
C LEU A 59 -9.26 4.63 4.90
N LEU A 60 -9.19 4.02 6.08
CA LEU A 60 -10.35 3.86 6.93
C LEU A 60 -10.68 5.20 7.60
N GLU A 61 -11.74 5.86 7.17
CA GLU A 61 -12.12 7.21 7.59
C GLU A 61 -12.39 7.34 9.10
N THR A 62 -12.79 6.24 9.75
CA THR A 62 -13.06 6.18 11.20
C THR A 62 -11.84 5.83 12.04
N LYS A 63 -10.68 5.65 11.42
CA LYS A 63 -9.44 5.28 12.08
C LYS A 63 -8.41 6.40 11.95
N THR A 64 -7.61 6.58 13.00
CA THR A 64 -6.52 7.54 12.98
C THR A 64 -5.46 7.20 11.93
N VAL A 65 -4.57 8.13 11.62
CA VAL A 65 -3.38 7.88 10.79
C VAL A 65 -2.56 6.72 11.36
N PHE A 66 -2.31 6.74 12.68
CA PHE A 66 -1.61 5.65 13.37
C PHE A 66 -2.29 4.31 13.13
N ASP A 67 -3.60 4.23 13.37
CA ASP A 67 -4.35 2.98 13.20
C ASP A 67 -4.36 2.50 11.75
N ASN A 68 -4.52 3.40 10.77
CA ASN A 68 -4.45 3.04 9.36
C ASN A 68 -3.12 2.37 8.98
N ILE A 69 -1.99 2.90 9.49
CA ILE A 69 -0.67 2.31 9.26
C ILE A 69 -0.50 1.00 10.04
N ALA A 70 -1.08 0.89 11.24
CA ALA A 70 -0.96 -0.28 12.11
C ALA A 70 -1.73 -1.52 11.62
N ILE A 71 -2.81 -1.35 10.83
CA ILE A 71 -3.71 -2.44 10.42
C ILE A 71 -2.97 -3.67 9.86
N PRO A 72 -2.04 -3.57 8.89
CA PRO A 72 -1.34 -4.75 8.36
C PRO A 72 -0.55 -5.51 9.42
N LEU A 73 0.05 -4.80 10.39
CA LEU A 73 0.80 -5.38 11.50
C LEU A 73 -0.13 -6.08 12.51
N MET A 74 -1.30 -5.49 12.76
CA MET A 74 -2.34 -6.09 13.62
C MET A 74 -2.88 -7.39 12.99
N LEU A 75 -3.11 -7.41 11.68
CA LEU A 75 -3.55 -8.60 10.95
C LEU A 75 -2.47 -9.69 10.90
N ARG A 76 -1.20 -9.33 11.06
CA ARG A 76 -0.08 -10.25 11.20
C ARG A 76 0.08 -10.78 12.64
N HIS A 77 -0.72 -10.25 13.59
CA HIS A 77 -0.66 -10.55 15.02
C HIS A 77 0.65 -10.15 15.68
N ASP A 78 1.30 -9.09 15.21
CA ASP A 78 2.49 -8.54 15.84
C ASP A 78 2.17 -7.98 17.24
N ASN A 79 3.13 -7.99 18.14
CA ASN A 79 2.91 -7.46 19.48
C ASN A 79 2.79 -5.92 19.47
N LYS A 80 2.07 -5.37 20.45
CA LYS A 80 1.76 -3.93 20.54
C LYS A 80 3.00 -3.04 20.53
N GLN A 81 4.09 -3.46 21.15
CA GLN A 81 5.33 -2.67 21.21
C GLN A 81 6.00 -2.60 19.83
N LYS A 82 6.08 -3.72 19.11
CA LYS A 82 6.60 -3.76 17.73
C LYS A 82 5.74 -2.92 16.79
N ILE A 83 4.40 -3.03 16.89
CA ILE A 83 3.48 -2.21 16.09
C ILE A 83 3.75 -0.73 16.33
N LYS A 84 3.81 -0.31 17.61
CA LYS A 84 4.05 1.09 17.96
C LYS A 84 5.37 1.59 17.37
N ALA A 85 6.47 0.89 17.62
CA ALA A 85 7.79 1.28 17.14
C ALA A 85 7.84 1.39 15.62
N ARG A 86 7.25 0.42 14.90
CA ARG A 86 7.22 0.41 13.43
C ARG A 86 6.37 1.54 12.86
N VAL A 87 5.21 1.82 13.44
CA VAL A 87 4.35 2.93 13.01
C VAL A 87 5.02 4.28 13.24
N GLU A 88 5.68 4.49 14.40
CA GLU A 88 6.42 5.71 14.70
C GLU A 88 7.58 5.92 13.70
N GLU A 89 8.32 4.88 13.36
CA GLU A 89 9.36 4.90 12.34
C GLU A 89 8.80 5.33 10.96
N LEU A 90 7.67 4.73 10.55
CA LEU A 90 7.03 5.04 9.27
C LEU A 90 6.45 6.45 9.24
N LEU A 91 5.84 6.92 10.33
CA LEU A 91 5.38 8.30 10.44
C LEU A 91 6.52 9.28 10.23
N LYS A 92 7.68 9.03 10.84
CA LYS A 92 8.89 9.82 10.64
C LYS A 92 9.39 9.73 9.20
N PHE A 93 9.38 8.54 8.62
CA PHE A 93 9.80 8.33 7.22
C PHE A 93 8.97 9.15 6.23
N VAL A 94 7.64 9.25 6.45
CA VAL A 94 6.74 10.01 5.58
C VAL A 94 6.52 11.46 6.01
N GLY A 95 7.12 11.90 7.13
CA GLY A 95 7.03 13.27 7.66
C GLY A 95 5.64 13.63 8.17
N LEU A 96 5.01 12.75 8.94
CA LEU A 96 3.64 12.91 9.48
C LEU A 96 3.56 12.58 10.98
N GLU A 97 4.65 12.78 11.74
CA GLU A 97 4.69 12.48 13.18
C GLU A 97 3.63 13.25 13.97
N ASP A 98 3.40 14.52 13.60
CA ASP A 98 2.40 15.40 14.21
C ASP A 98 0.96 15.03 13.88
N LYS A 99 0.75 14.19 12.86
CA LYS A 99 -0.57 13.75 12.37
C LYS A 99 -0.99 12.35 12.86
N ALA A 100 -0.22 11.71 13.72
CA ALA A 100 -0.50 10.33 14.16
C ALA A 100 -1.93 10.11 14.68
N LYS A 101 -2.51 11.10 15.36
CA LYS A 101 -3.87 11.05 15.94
C LYS A 101 -4.95 11.64 15.03
N ALA A 102 -4.60 12.26 13.92
CA ALA A 102 -5.55 12.86 12.98
C ALA A 102 -6.38 11.77 12.28
N LEU A 103 -7.59 12.14 11.86
CA LEU A 103 -8.43 11.31 11.00
C LEU A 103 -8.15 11.65 9.53
N PRO A 104 -8.43 10.74 8.58
CA PRO A 104 -8.21 11.00 7.15
C PRO A 104 -8.87 12.27 6.64
N GLY A 105 -10.07 12.62 7.14
CA GLY A 105 -10.78 13.84 6.77
C GLY A 105 -10.03 15.13 7.10
N GLU A 106 -9.06 15.10 8.00
CA GLU A 106 -8.24 16.25 8.42
C GLU A 106 -6.93 16.39 7.61
N LEU A 107 -6.72 15.51 6.60
CA LEU A 107 -5.49 15.45 5.82
C LEU A 107 -5.68 15.98 4.40
N SER A 108 -4.63 16.61 3.86
CA SER A 108 -4.56 16.89 2.42
C SER A 108 -4.43 15.61 1.59
N GLY A 109 -4.70 15.67 0.28
CA GLY A 109 -4.53 14.53 -0.62
C GLY A 109 -3.12 13.94 -0.58
N GLY A 110 -2.09 14.79 -0.59
CA GLY A 110 -0.70 14.36 -0.47
C GLY A 110 -0.39 13.69 0.87
N GLN A 111 -0.96 14.18 1.98
CA GLN A 111 -0.83 13.55 3.30
C GLN A 111 -1.53 12.19 3.33
N LYS A 112 -2.74 12.07 2.77
CA LYS A 112 -3.45 10.78 2.64
C LYS A 112 -2.62 9.76 1.85
N GLN A 113 -1.99 10.20 0.74
CA GLN A 113 -1.11 9.35 -0.05
C GLN A 113 0.10 8.88 0.74
N ARG A 114 0.75 9.76 1.50
CA ARG A 114 1.87 9.38 2.38
C ARG A 114 1.46 8.36 3.45
N VAL A 115 0.26 8.48 4.01
CA VAL A 115 -0.30 7.47 4.93
C VAL A 115 -0.50 6.13 4.21
N GLY A 116 -1.03 6.15 2.98
CA GLY A 116 -1.18 4.96 2.14
C GLY A 116 0.16 4.26 1.86
N ILE A 117 1.22 5.04 1.57
CA ILE A 117 2.57 4.53 1.39
C ILE A 117 3.11 3.91 2.68
N ALA A 118 3.01 4.62 3.81
CA ALA A 118 3.44 4.11 5.11
C ALA A 118 2.75 2.79 5.46
N ARG A 119 1.42 2.70 5.24
CA ARG A 119 0.65 1.48 5.43
C ARG A 119 1.13 0.34 4.54
N ALA A 120 1.39 0.61 3.27
CA ALA A 120 1.89 -0.40 2.33
C ALA A 120 3.28 -0.94 2.72
N LEU A 121 4.12 -0.13 3.37
CA LEU A 121 5.45 -0.49 3.84
C LEU A 121 5.47 -1.10 5.25
N ALA A 122 4.35 -1.12 5.95
CA ALA A 122 4.30 -1.51 7.36
C ALA A 122 4.85 -2.91 7.62
N THR A 123 4.51 -3.88 6.77
CA THR A 123 4.93 -5.29 6.88
C THR A 123 6.29 -5.58 6.27
N GLU A 124 7.02 -4.57 5.76
CA GLU A 124 8.28 -4.76 5.01
C GLU A 124 8.09 -5.70 3.81
N PRO A 125 7.17 -5.38 2.89
CA PRO A 125 6.82 -6.27 1.80
C PRO A 125 8.01 -6.47 0.85
N GLU A 126 8.15 -7.67 0.30
CA GLU A 126 9.15 -7.95 -0.73
C GLU A 126 8.75 -7.40 -2.11
N ILE A 127 7.45 -7.17 -2.32
CA ILE A 127 6.90 -6.61 -3.56
C ILE A 127 6.04 -5.40 -3.21
N LEU A 128 6.30 -4.27 -3.85
CA LEU A 128 5.48 -3.07 -3.73
C LEU A 128 4.81 -2.77 -5.07
N LEU A 129 3.48 -2.85 -5.09
CA LEU A 129 2.65 -2.52 -6.24
C LEU A 129 2.16 -1.07 -6.11
N CYS A 130 2.35 -0.28 -7.17
CA CYS A 130 1.90 1.11 -7.21
C CYS A 130 0.89 1.28 -8.35
N ASP A 131 -0.36 1.59 -8.01
CA ASP A 131 -1.42 1.91 -8.97
C ASP A 131 -1.61 3.43 -9.01
N GLU A 132 -0.98 4.07 -10.00
CA GLU A 132 -1.07 5.52 -10.25
C GLU A 132 -0.96 6.39 -8.99
N ALA A 133 0.04 6.13 -8.14
CA ALA A 133 0.22 6.73 -6.81
C ALA A 133 0.25 8.28 -6.78
N THR A 134 0.29 8.93 -7.92
CA THR A 134 0.42 10.40 -8.05
C THR A 134 -0.61 11.05 -8.96
N SER A 135 -1.54 10.30 -9.56
CA SER A 135 -2.45 10.79 -10.60
C SER A 135 -3.43 11.89 -10.13
N ALA A 136 -3.71 11.96 -8.84
CA ALA A 136 -4.64 12.92 -8.22
C ALA A 136 -3.93 14.03 -7.43
N LEU A 137 -2.59 14.17 -7.59
CA LEU A 137 -1.77 15.10 -6.80
C LEU A 137 -1.22 16.22 -7.69
N ASP A 138 -0.99 17.39 -7.07
CA ASP A 138 -0.28 18.49 -7.69
C ASP A 138 1.20 18.13 -7.98
N PRO A 139 1.89 18.86 -8.88
CA PRO A 139 3.25 18.53 -9.31
C PRO A 139 4.27 18.44 -8.16
N ASP A 140 4.22 19.37 -7.21
CA ASP A 140 5.18 19.44 -6.10
C ASP A 140 4.99 18.24 -5.15
N THR A 141 3.73 17.91 -4.85
CA THR A 141 3.38 16.72 -4.06
C THR A 141 3.77 15.45 -4.80
N THR A 142 3.57 15.40 -6.13
CA THR A 142 3.98 14.27 -6.96
C THR A 142 5.48 14.02 -6.87
N GLU A 143 6.32 15.06 -7.03
CA GLU A 143 7.77 14.93 -6.91
C GLU A 143 8.19 14.44 -5.51
N SER A 144 7.57 14.99 -4.47
CA SER A 144 7.80 14.56 -3.09
C SER A 144 7.48 13.08 -2.87
N ILE A 145 6.39 12.57 -3.43
CA ILE A 145 6.01 11.15 -3.33
C ILE A 145 6.97 10.26 -4.13
N LEU A 146 7.39 10.66 -5.33
CA LEU A 146 8.35 9.91 -6.13
C LEU A 146 9.70 9.81 -5.42
N ASN A 147 10.18 10.90 -4.82
CA ASN A 147 11.39 10.91 -4.00
C ASN A 147 11.27 9.99 -2.77
N LEU A 148 10.09 9.94 -2.15
CA LEU A 148 9.82 9.04 -1.03
C LEU A 148 9.90 7.57 -1.47
N LEU A 149 9.28 7.21 -2.59
CA LEU A 149 9.30 5.86 -3.15
C LEU A 149 10.72 5.44 -3.60
N ALA A 150 11.51 6.37 -4.14
CA ALA A 150 12.91 6.11 -4.51
C ALA A 150 13.80 5.75 -3.30
N ARG A 151 13.44 6.16 -2.08
CA ARG A 151 14.16 5.84 -0.84
C ARG A 151 13.86 4.44 -0.29
N VAL A 152 12.88 3.74 -0.86
CA VAL A 152 12.47 2.38 -0.47
C VAL A 152 13.31 1.31 -1.21
N ASN A 153 13.98 1.67 -2.31
CA ASN A 153 14.84 0.78 -3.10
C ASN A 153 16.27 0.73 -2.56
#